data_f4d7cae4a14474dd3e69f67165c1a12d
#
_entry.id   f4d7cae4a14474dd3e69f67165c1a12d
#
_cell.length_a   1.000
_cell.length_b   1.000
_cell.length_c   1.000
_cell.angle_alpha   90.00
_cell.angle_beta   90.00
_cell.angle_gamma   90.00
#
_symmetry.space_group_name_H-M   'P 1'
#
loop_
_entity.id
_entity.type
_entity.pdbx_description
1 polymer ?
#
loop_
_entity_poly.entity_id
_entity_poly.type
_entity_poly.pdbx_seq_one_letter_code
_entity_poly.pdbx_strand_id
1 'polypeptide(L)'
;MKLIFIYGLPASGKLTVAQELVAITGYKLFHNHLVVDLLLSVFEFGSPEFVALREEIWLSIFEQACRSQLPGLIFTFAPEATVRPGFINRMLRTVADAGGEVDFIELICPLPELKRRMGSLSRLQYKKLTSVPLFEELHREGSFEAGYMPKARLSIDTSICTPARSALQIARALDLIPVN
;
A
#
# COMPACT_ATOMS: atom_id res chain seq x y z
N MET A 1 -0.29 -8.24 16.50
CA MET A 1 -0.01 -8.37 15.04
C MET A 1 0.82 -7.19 14.57
N LYS A 2 1.78 -7.41 13.67
CA LYS A 2 2.53 -6.33 13.00
C LYS A 2 1.90 -6.01 11.64
N LEU A 3 1.43 -4.77 11.44
CA LEU A 3 0.95 -4.28 10.14
C LEU A 3 2.09 -3.54 9.44
N ILE A 4 2.58 -4.08 8.32
CA ILE A 4 3.56 -3.42 7.47
C ILE A 4 2.81 -2.65 6.39
N PHE A 5 2.79 -1.33 6.52
CA PHE A 5 2.05 -0.43 5.65
C PHE A 5 2.99 0.15 4.59
N ILE A 6 3.01 -0.46 3.39
CA ILE A 6 3.86 -0.06 2.27
C ILE A 6 3.12 0.95 1.41
N TYR A 7 3.64 2.18 1.34
CA TYR A 7 3.01 3.23 0.54
C TYR A 7 3.97 3.84 -0.51
N GLY A 8 3.41 4.57 -1.45
CA GLY A 8 4.13 5.26 -2.51
C GLY A 8 3.28 5.46 -3.75
N LEU A 9 3.77 6.20 -4.73
CA LEU A 9 3.07 6.53 -5.96
C LEU A 9 2.62 5.29 -6.76
N PRO A 10 1.62 5.41 -7.65
CA PRO A 10 1.33 4.39 -8.64
C PRO A 10 2.60 3.97 -9.40
N ALA A 11 2.75 2.68 -9.69
CA ALA A 11 3.93 2.09 -10.34
C ALA A 11 5.25 2.08 -9.54
N SER A 12 5.29 2.49 -8.26
CA SER A 12 6.49 2.41 -7.41
C SER A 12 6.91 0.98 -7.02
N GLY A 13 6.21 -0.06 -7.46
CA GLY A 13 6.60 -1.46 -7.19
C GLY A 13 6.05 -2.06 -5.89
N LYS A 14 5.13 -1.40 -5.21
CA LYS A 14 4.58 -1.84 -3.90
C LYS A 14 4.15 -3.31 -3.85
N LEU A 15 3.35 -3.74 -4.82
CA LEU A 15 2.85 -5.12 -4.84
C LEU A 15 3.98 -6.14 -5.02
N THR A 16 4.93 -5.87 -5.92
CA THR A 16 6.05 -6.77 -6.18
C THR A 16 6.97 -6.89 -4.97
N VAL A 17 7.29 -5.76 -4.32
CA VAL A 17 8.08 -5.76 -3.07
C VAL A 17 7.33 -6.46 -1.95
N ALA A 18 6.01 -6.25 -1.84
CA ALA A 18 5.19 -6.93 -0.85
C ALA A 18 5.15 -8.45 -1.05
N GLN A 19 5.10 -8.94 -2.30
CA GLN A 19 5.16 -10.36 -2.62
C GLN A 19 6.51 -11.00 -2.22
N GLU A 20 7.61 -10.32 -2.49
CA GLU A 20 8.94 -10.75 -2.03
C GLU A 20 9.03 -10.76 -0.49
N LEU A 21 8.41 -9.77 0.18
CA LEU A 21 8.39 -9.73 1.63
C LEU A 21 7.54 -10.86 2.23
N VAL A 22 6.45 -11.26 1.57
CA VAL A 22 5.68 -12.47 1.93
C VAL A 22 6.57 -13.71 1.90
N ALA A 23 7.38 -13.88 0.86
CA ALA A 23 8.29 -15.02 0.73
C ALA A 23 9.34 -15.09 1.85
N ILE A 24 9.78 -13.92 2.36
CA ILE A 24 10.74 -13.83 3.47
C ILE A 24 10.08 -14.09 4.82
N THR A 25 8.86 -13.54 5.06
CA THR A 25 8.26 -13.45 6.40
C THR A 25 7.14 -14.45 6.65
N GLY A 26 6.52 -14.99 5.60
CA GLY A 26 5.28 -15.77 5.70
C GLY A 26 4.05 -14.95 6.08
N TYR A 27 4.16 -13.62 6.18
CA TYR A 27 3.04 -12.74 6.52
C TYR A 27 1.98 -12.75 5.43
N LYS A 28 0.74 -12.44 5.79
CA LYS A 28 -0.35 -12.35 4.80
C LYS A 28 -0.26 -11.03 4.05
N LEU A 29 -0.58 -11.09 2.75
CA LEU A 29 -0.63 -9.91 1.88
C LEU A 29 -2.08 -9.49 1.64
N PHE A 30 -2.37 -8.25 2.02
CA PHE A 30 -3.62 -7.59 1.71
C PHE A 30 -3.31 -6.33 0.88
N HIS A 31 -3.36 -6.42 -0.45
CA HIS A 31 -3.13 -5.27 -1.29
C HIS A 31 -4.44 -4.52 -1.58
N ASN A 32 -4.36 -3.18 -1.63
CA ASN A 32 -5.53 -2.31 -1.74
C ASN A 32 -6.46 -2.61 -2.93
N HIS A 33 -5.93 -3.10 -4.05
CA HIS A 33 -6.73 -3.44 -5.23
C HIS A 33 -7.76 -4.54 -4.99
N LEU A 34 -7.60 -5.39 -3.98
CA LEU A 34 -8.63 -6.37 -3.63
C LEU A 34 -9.96 -5.70 -3.27
N VAL A 35 -9.90 -4.60 -2.53
CA VAL A 35 -11.09 -3.82 -2.18
C VAL A 35 -11.50 -2.89 -3.30
N VAL A 36 -10.54 -2.23 -3.93
CA VAL A 36 -10.80 -1.33 -5.07
C VAL A 36 -11.51 -2.06 -6.20
N ASP A 37 -11.01 -3.23 -6.62
CA ASP A 37 -11.62 -4.01 -7.72
C ASP A 37 -13.01 -4.56 -7.33
N LEU A 38 -13.19 -4.95 -6.06
CA LEU A 38 -14.50 -5.34 -5.51
C LEU A 38 -15.51 -4.19 -5.65
N LEU A 39 -15.14 -3.01 -5.18
CA LEU A 39 -16.06 -1.86 -5.17
C LEU A 39 -16.33 -1.29 -6.56
N LEU A 40 -15.34 -1.32 -7.46
CA LEU A 40 -15.50 -0.93 -8.86
C LEU A 40 -16.46 -1.83 -9.65
N SER A 41 -16.87 -2.96 -9.11
CA SER A 41 -17.93 -3.79 -9.71
C SER A 41 -19.33 -3.20 -9.51
N VAL A 42 -19.49 -2.26 -8.57
CA VAL A 42 -20.79 -1.68 -8.16
C VAL A 42 -20.77 -0.16 -8.21
N PHE A 43 -19.67 0.48 -7.82
CA PHE A 43 -19.57 1.93 -7.64
C PHE A 43 -18.55 2.56 -8.56
N GLU A 44 -18.71 3.83 -8.88
CA GLU A 44 -17.67 4.61 -9.58
C GLU A 44 -16.53 4.95 -8.64
N PHE A 45 -15.30 4.99 -9.18
CA PHE A 45 -14.11 5.36 -8.41
C PHE A 45 -14.26 6.77 -7.83
N GLY A 46 -14.04 6.90 -6.53
CA GLY A 46 -14.09 8.17 -5.82
C GLY A 46 -15.51 8.63 -5.45
N SER A 47 -16.57 7.89 -5.80
CA SER A 47 -17.92 8.20 -5.31
C SER A 47 -17.97 8.14 -3.77
N PRO A 48 -18.90 8.86 -3.11
CA PRO A 48 -19.02 8.84 -1.65
C PRO A 48 -19.15 7.42 -1.07
N GLU A 49 -19.93 6.56 -1.72
CA GLU A 49 -20.16 5.18 -1.33
C GLU A 49 -18.89 4.34 -1.48
N PHE A 50 -18.20 4.49 -2.62
CA PHE A 50 -16.90 3.83 -2.86
C PHE A 50 -15.90 4.19 -1.78
N VAL A 51 -15.73 5.48 -1.49
CA VAL A 51 -14.74 5.96 -0.50
C VAL A 51 -15.09 5.47 0.89
N ALA A 52 -16.37 5.56 1.29
CA ALA A 52 -16.81 5.13 2.61
C ALA A 52 -16.57 3.64 2.83
N LEU A 53 -17.08 2.78 1.92
CA LEU A 53 -16.97 1.33 2.04
C LEU A 53 -15.51 0.86 1.93
N ARG A 54 -14.70 1.45 1.07
CA ARG A 54 -13.29 1.12 0.94
C ARG A 54 -12.56 1.24 2.27
N GLU A 55 -12.72 2.38 2.94
CA GLU A 55 -12.06 2.63 4.23
C GLU A 55 -12.62 1.74 5.35
N GLU A 56 -13.93 1.51 5.39
CA GLU A 56 -14.56 0.61 6.36
C GLU A 56 -14.06 -0.82 6.21
N ILE A 57 -13.98 -1.34 4.99
CA ILE A 57 -13.47 -2.68 4.72
C ILE A 57 -11.99 -2.79 5.14
N TRP A 58 -11.15 -1.80 4.80
CA TRP A 58 -9.76 -1.81 5.23
C TRP A 58 -9.62 -1.84 6.76
N LEU A 59 -10.32 -0.96 7.48
CA LEU A 59 -10.28 -0.90 8.94
C LEU A 59 -10.78 -2.19 9.57
N SER A 60 -11.89 -2.74 9.07
CA SER A 60 -12.45 -4.00 9.55
C SER A 60 -11.45 -5.17 9.38
N ILE A 61 -10.78 -5.26 8.23
CA ILE A 61 -9.78 -6.29 7.98
C ILE A 61 -8.58 -6.13 8.92
N PHE A 62 -8.09 -4.91 9.14
CA PHE A 62 -6.98 -4.68 10.07
C PHE A 62 -7.33 -5.08 11.50
N GLU A 63 -8.52 -4.69 11.97
CA GLU A 63 -9.01 -5.05 13.30
C GLU A 63 -9.14 -6.56 13.48
N GLN A 64 -9.81 -7.24 12.54
CA GLN A 64 -10.01 -8.69 12.61
C GLN A 64 -8.70 -9.46 12.46
N ALA A 65 -7.77 -8.98 11.65
CA ALA A 65 -6.43 -9.56 11.53
C ALA A 65 -5.65 -9.48 12.86
N CYS A 66 -5.74 -8.34 13.58
CA CYS A 66 -5.15 -8.22 14.92
C CYS A 66 -5.78 -9.22 15.91
N ARG A 67 -7.11 -9.31 15.93
CA ARG A 67 -7.86 -10.19 16.82
C ARG A 67 -7.65 -11.68 16.53
N SER A 68 -7.38 -12.03 15.26
CA SER A 68 -7.11 -13.43 14.84
C SER A 68 -5.70 -13.92 15.16
N GLN A 69 -4.88 -13.10 15.84
CA GLN A 69 -3.51 -13.41 16.23
C GLN A 69 -2.57 -13.74 15.06
N LEU A 70 -2.84 -13.21 13.88
CA LEU A 70 -1.89 -13.28 12.77
C LEU A 70 -0.55 -12.66 13.19
N PRO A 71 0.59 -13.28 12.86
CA PRO A 71 1.90 -12.72 13.21
C PRO A 71 2.14 -11.37 12.51
N GLY A 72 1.67 -11.25 11.26
CA GLY A 72 1.80 -10.00 10.51
C GLY A 72 0.93 -9.95 9.27
N LEU A 73 0.64 -8.71 8.88
CA LEU A 73 -0.11 -8.36 7.66
C LEU A 73 0.69 -7.31 6.88
N ILE A 74 0.84 -7.51 5.58
CA ILE A 74 1.45 -6.55 4.67
C ILE A 74 0.31 -5.87 3.91
N PHE A 75 0.23 -4.56 3.97
CA PHE A 75 -0.75 -3.77 3.22
C PHE A 75 -0.06 -2.82 2.25
N THR A 76 -0.58 -2.71 1.02
CA THR A 76 -0.07 -1.76 0.03
C THR A 76 -1.04 -0.60 -0.17
N PHE A 77 -0.52 0.62 -0.16
CA PHE A 77 -1.32 1.83 -0.22
C PHE A 77 -0.75 2.84 -1.22
N ALA A 78 -1.62 3.48 -1.99
CA ALA A 78 -1.28 4.65 -2.77
C ALA A 78 -1.93 5.87 -2.07
N PRO A 79 -1.15 6.84 -1.58
CA PRO A 79 -1.72 8.10 -1.12
C PRO A 79 -2.47 8.75 -2.29
N GLU A 80 -3.72 9.11 -2.06
CA GLU A 80 -4.56 9.72 -3.09
C GLU A 80 -5.61 10.65 -2.47
N ALA A 81 -6.06 11.65 -3.23
CA ALA A 81 -6.98 12.69 -2.78
C ALA A 81 -8.36 12.16 -2.36
N THR A 82 -8.76 10.95 -2.83
CA THR A 82 -10.02 10.32 -2.44
C THR A 82 -9.99 9.67 -1.07
N VAL A 83 -8.82 9.57 -0.42
CA VAL A 83 -8.73 9.09 0.97
C VAL A 83 -9.15 10.21 1.91
N ARG A 84 -10.16 9.94 2.75
CA ARG A 84 -10.72 10.96 3.64
C ARG A 84 -9.69 11.46 4.67
N PRO A 85 -9.69 12.76 4.99
CA PRO A 85 -8.87 13.29 6.07
C PRO A 85 -9.05 12.49 7.36
N GLY A 86 -7.95 12.21 8.06
CA GLY A 86 -7.99 11.46 9.31
C GLY A 86 -8.05 9.93 9.16
N PHE A 87 -8.13 9.37 7.95
CA PHE A 87 -8.11 7.91 7.75
C PHE A 87 -6.92 7.25 8.42
N ILE A 88 -5.72 7.77 8.22
CA ILE A 88 -4.48 7.22 8.82
C ILE A 88 -4.57 7.21 10.36
N ASN A 89 -5.07 8.28 10.96
CA ASN A 89 -5.24 8.34 12.42
C ASN A 89 -6.28 7.32 12.92
N ARG A 90 -7.37 7.12 12.19
CA ARG A 90 -8.37 6.08 12.52
C ARG A 90 -7.74 4.69 12.41
N MET A 91 -7.01 4.42 11.35
CA MET A 91 -6.32 3.15 11.13
C MET A 91 -5.33 2.86 12.26
N LEU A 92 -4.50 3.83 12.65
CA LEU A 92 -3.55 3.68 13.76
C LEU A 92 -4.26 3.33 15.07
N ARG A 93 -5.36 4.02 15.38
CA ARG A 93 -6.18 3.72 16.58
C ARG A 93 -6.78 2.33 16.49
N THR A 94 -7.44 1.98 15.39
CA THR A 94 -8.07 0.66 15.18
C THR A 94 -7.06 -0.47 15.41
N VAL A 95 -5.85 -0.35 14.85
CA VAL A 95 -4.80 -1.37 15.00
C VAL A 95 -4.28 -1.42 16.45
N ALA A 96 -4.03 -0.26 17.07
CA ALA A 96 -3.54 -0.18 18.46
C ALA A 96 -4.57 -0.73 19.45
N ASP A 97 -5.85 -0.35 19.33
CA ASP A 97 -6.94 -0.82 20.19
C ASP A 97 -7.15 -2.34 20.07
N ALA A 98 -6.82 -2.92 18.93
CA ALA A 98 -6.84 -4.36 18.69
C ALA A 98 -5.51 -5.08 19.04
N GLY A 99 -4.56 -4.38 19.70
CA GLY A 99 -3.28 -4.94 20.14
C GLY A 99 -2.25 -5.15 19.04
N GLY A 100 -2.35 -4.40 17.94
CA GLY A 100 -1.39 -4.42 16.84
C GLY A 100 -0.44 -3.22 16.83
N GLU A 101 0.56 -3.28 15.97
CA GLU A 101 1.53 -2.21 15.71
C GLU A 101 1.61 -1.94 14.22
N VAL A 102 1.93 -0.71 13.82
CA VAL A 102 2.05 -0.31 12.41
C VAL A 102 3.44 0.21 12.12
N ASP A 103 4.10 -0.39 11.12
CA ASP A 103 5.35 0.10 10.54
C ASP A 103 5.10 0.66 9.14
N PHE A 104 5.42 1.93 8.92
CA PHE A 104 5.30 2.59 7.62
C PHE A 104 6.58 2.43 6.81
N ILE A 105 6.43 1.95 5.58
CA ILE A 105 7.52 1.82 4.60
C ILE A 105 7.14 2.62 3.36
N GLU A 106 8.03 3.52 2.96
CA GLU A 106 7.85 4.33 1.76
C GLU A 106 8.64 3.74 0.58
N LEU A 107 7.98 3.59 -0.56
CA LEU A 107 8.66 3.28 -1.81
C LEU A 107 8.65 4.51 -2.72
N ILE A 108 9.82 5.09 -2.90
CA ILE A 108 10.06 6.18 -3.82
C ILE A 108 10.56 5.67 -5.17
N CYS A 109 10.25 6.42 -6.21
CA CYS A 109 10.73 6.12 -7.56
C CYS A 109 10.63 7.41 -8.40
N PRO A 110 11.67 7.79 -9.16
CA PRO A 110 11.64 8.96 -10.01
C PRO A 110 10.53 8.91 -11.06
N LEU A 111 9.91 10.07 -11.37
CA LEU A 111 8.79 10.16 -12.31
C LEU A 111 9.05 9.52 -13.69
N PRO A 112 10.23 9.69 -14.32
CA PRO A 112 10.51 9.02 -15.61
C PRO A 112 10.40 7.50 -15.53
N GLU A 113 10.88 6.91 -14.45
CA GLU A 113 10.82 5.46 -14.24
C GLU A 113 9.39 4.99 -13.91
N LEU A 114 8.62 5.76 -13.13
CA LEU A 114 7.19 5.47 -12.91
C LEU A 114 6.42 5.42 -14.23
N LYS A 115 6.62 6.41 -15.11
CA LYS A 115 5.99 6.46 -16.44
C LYS A 115 6.36 5.24 -17.29
N ARG A 116 7.64 4.87 -17.33
CA ARG A 116 8.11 3.67 -18.03
C ARG A 116 7.40 2.40 -17.52
N ARG A 117 7.25 2.28 -16.18
CA ARG A 117 6.59 1.13 -15.54
C ARG A 117 5.08 1.09 -15.75
N MET A 118 4.44 2.24 -15.98
CA MET A 118 2.98 2.28 -16.19
C MET A 118 2.49 1.50 -17.40
N GLY A 119 3.30 1.40 -18.45
CA GLY A 119 2.99 0.60 -19.65
C GLY A 119 3.18 -0.91 -19.48
N SER A 120 3.55 -1.42 -18.29
CA SER A 120 3.83 -2.85 -18.14
C SER A 120 2.55 -3.70 -18.10
N LEU A 121 2.59 -4.89 -18.75
CA LEU A 121 1.47 -5.83 -18.82
C LEU A 121 0.96 -6.28 -17.44
N SER A 122 1.84 -6.36 -16.45
CA SER A 122 1.46 -6.73 -15.07
C SER A 122 0.46 -5.78 -14.42
N ARG A 123 0.30 -4.58 -14.95
CA ARG A 123 -0.65 -3.59 -14.42
C ARG A 123 -2.07 -3.79 -14.95
N LEU A 124 -2.23 -4.45 -16.10
CA LEU A 124 -3.55 -4.73 -16.67
C LEU A 124 -4.37 -5.70 -15.82
N GLN A 125 -3.70 -6.55 -15.05
CA GLN A 125 -4.31 -7.59 -14.24
C GLN A 125 -5.26 -7.06 -13.14
N TYR A 126 -5.08 -5.81 -12.66
CA TYR A 126 -5.81 -5.26 -11.51
C TYR A 126 -6.44 -3.90 -11.80
N LYS A 127 -6.94 -3.64 -12.97
CA LYS A 127 -7.53 -2.33 -13.37
C LYS A 127 -6.73 -1.12 -12.86
N LYS A 128 -5.40 -1.26 -12.77
CA LYS A 128 -4.50 -0.21 -12.28
C LYS A 128 -4.43 0.93 -13.28
N LEU A 129 -4.11 2.13 -12.78
CA LEU A 129 -3.82 3.28 -13.63
C LEU A 129 -2.67 2.95 -14.59
N THR A 130 -2.96 2.88 -15.89
CA THR A 130 -2.01 2.58 -16.98
C THR A 130 -1.80 3.76 -17.93
N SER A 131 -2.69 4.74 -17.90
CA SER A 131 -2.61 5.95 -18.73
C SER A 131 -1.57 6.90 -18.15
N VAL A 132 -0.45 7.09 -18.89
CA VAL A 132 0.59 8.06 -18.51
C VAL A 132 0.05 9.49 -18.55
N PRO A 133 -0.72 9.94 -19.57
CA PRO A 133 -1.29 11.29 -19.56
C PRO A 133 -2.19 11.55 -18.33
N LEU A 134 -3.07 10.62 -17.98
CA LEU A 134 -3.94 10.75 -16.81
C LEU A 134 -3.12 10.79 -15.51
N PHE A 135 -2.06 9.99 -15.41
CA PHE A 135 -1.17 10.04 -14.25
C PHE A 135 -0.48 11.40 -14.10
N GLU A 136 0.01 11.97 -15.22
CA GLU A 136 0.66 13.29 -15.22
C GLU A 136 -0.30 14.41 -14.82
N GLU A 137 -1.54 14.34 -15.27
CA GLU A 137 -2.59 15.27 -14.88
C GLU A 137 -2.88 15.18 -13.37
N LEU A 138 -3.21 14.00 -12.87
CA LEU A 138 -3.47 13.77 -11.44
C LEU A 138 -2.27 14.13 -10.56
N HIS A 139 -1.05 13.85 -11.01
CA HIS A 139 0.14 14.21 -10.27
C HIS A 139 0.34 15.73 -10.20
N ARG A 140 0.07 16.45 -11.29
CA ARG A 140 0.15 17.93 -11.35
C ARG A 140 -0.90 18.59 -10.46
N GLU A 141 -2.06 17.98 -10.34
CA GLU A 141 -3.15 18.43 -9.46
C GLU A 141 -2.93 18.09 -7.97
N GLY A 142 -1.82 17.44 -7.62
CA GLY A 142 -1.54 17.04 -6.24
C GLY A 142 -2.35 15.84 -5.75
N SER A 143 -3.02 15.10 -6.65
CA SER A 143 -3.90 13.97 -6.27
C SER A 143 -3.17 12.83 -5.54
N PHE A 144 -1.84 12.80 -5.57
CA PHE A 144 -1.00 11.78 -4.93
C PHE A 144 -0.11 12.33 -3.82
N GLU A 145 -0.48 13.47 -3.24
CA GLU A 145 0.29 14.03 -2.14
C GLU A 145 0.22 13.16 -0.89
N ALA A 146 1.39 12.83 -0.35
CA ALA A 146 1.55 11.98 0.82
C ALA A 146 1.78 12.78 2.12
N GLY A 147 1.56 14.09 2.12
CA GLY A 147 1.87 14.98 3.26
C GLY A 147 1.14 14.64 4.56
N TYR A 148 0.08 13.84 4.49
CA TYR A 148 -0.65 13.34 5.66
C TYR A 148 -0.12 11.99 6.19
N MET A 149 0.86 11.39 5.50
CA MET A 149 1.45 10.12 5.93
C MET A 149 2.44 10.34 7.09
N PRO A 150 2.46 9.46 8.09
CA PRO A 150 3.48 9.48 9.12
C PRO A 150 4.88 9.29 8.53
N LYS A 151 5.90 9.75 9.27
CA LYS A 151 7.29 9.50 8.89
C LYS A 151 7.53 8.00 8.71
N ALA A 152 8.00 7.60 7.55
CA ALA A 152 8.35 6.21 7.28
C ALA A 152 9.54 5.76 8.16
N ARG A 153 9.49 4.53 8.62
CA ARG A 153 10.64 3.89 9.28
C ARG A 153 11.77 3.63 8.30
N LEU A 154 11.42 3.40 7.04
CA LEU A 154 12.37 3.19 5.95
C LEU A 154 11.77 3.72 4.65
N SER A 155 12.58 4.48 3.87
CA SER A 155 12.27 4.88 2.50
C SER A 155 13.23 4.20 1.55
N ILE A 156 12.72 3.58 0.48
CA ILE A 156 13.51 2.81 -0.49
C ILE A 156 13.27 3.35 -1.90
N ASP A 157 14.34 3.72 -2.60
CA ASP A 157 14.28 4.02 -4.03
C ASP A 157 14.28 2.71 -4.83
N THR A 158 13.11 2.39 -5.39
CA THR A 158 12.92 1.17 -6.18
C THR A 158 13.43 1.28 -7.62
N SER A 159 13.92 2.45 -8.05
CA SER A 159 14.56 2.59 -9.36
C SER A 159 15.97 1.98 -9.39
N ILE A 160 16.63 1.95 -8.25
CA ILE A 160 18.00 1.43 -8.06
C ILE A 160 18.03 0.18 -7.19
N CYS A 161 16.91 -0.23 -6.60
CA CYS A 161 16.82 -1.40 -5.73
C CYS A 161 15.85 -2.43 -6.32
N THR A 162 16.30 -3.68 -6.46
CA THR A 162 15.43 -4.77 -6.94
C THR A 162 14.34 -5.09 -5.90
N PRO A 163 13.19 -5.66 -6.30
CA PRO A 163 12.13 -6.02 -5.36
C PRO A 163 12.61 -6.93 -4.21
N ALA A 164 13.38 -7.97 -4.52
CA ALA A 164 13.93 -8.89 -3.53
C ALA A 164 14.88 -8.18 -2.54
N ARG A 165 15.73 -7.28 -3.05
CA ARG A 165 16.62 -6.49 -2.19
C ARG A 165 15.85 -5.49 -1.33
N SER A 166 14.81 -4.87 -1.88
CA SER A 166 13.92 -3.97 -1.12
C SER A 166 13.22 -4.72 0.01
N ALA A 167 12.66 -5.90 -0.26
CA ALA A 167 12.02 -6.74 0.74
C ALA A 167 13.00 -7.17 1.85
N LEU A 168 14.23 -7.54 1.49
CA LEU A 168 15.27 -7.90 2.46
C LEU A 168 15.66 -6.70 3.35
N GLN A 169 15.76 -5.49 2.79
CA GLN A 169 16.00 -4.27 3.57
C GLN A 169 14.86 -4.00 4.56
N ILE A 170 13.60 -4.17 4.13
CA ILE A 170 12.43 -4.04 5.01
C ILE A 170 12.50 -5.07 6.14
N ALA A 171 12.72 -6.34 5.81
CA ALA A 171 12.78 -7.42 6.80
C ALA A 171 13.86 -7.17 7.86
N ARG A 172 15.04 -6.68 7.47
CA ARG A 172 16.12 -6.31 8.39
C ARG A 172 15.78 -5.09 9.24
N ALA A 173 15.24 -4.03 8.63
CA ALA A 173 14.90 -2.81 9.35
C ALA A 173 13.78 -2.99 10.39
N LEU A 174 12.96 -4.03 10.22
CA LEU A 174 11.83 -4.36 11.09
C LEU A 174 12.10 -5.57 12.00
N ASP A 175 13.32 -6.11 11.99
CA ASP A 175 13.73 -7.31 12.76
C ASP A 175 12.76 -8.49 12.58
N LEU A 176 12.34 -8.73 11.34
CA LEU A 176 11.42 -9.80 11.00
C LEU A 176 12.19 -11.13 10.91
N ILE A 177 11.64 -12.18 11.50
CA ILE A 177 12.24 -13.51 11.43
C ILE A 177 11.90 -14.10 10.06
N PRO A 178 12.90 -14.49 9.24
CA PRO A 178 12.67 -15.20 7.99
C PRO A 178 11.90 -16.49 8.23
N VAL A 179 10.98 -16.85 7.33
CA VAL A 179 10.36 -18.17 7.33
C VAL A 179 11.37 -19.15 6.72
N ASN A 180 11.76 -20.16 7.49
CA ASN A 180 12.61 -21.25 7.04
C ASN A 180 11.82 -22.22 6.17
#